data_6d2dba652112bdf94d23561bf9ebab57
#
_entry.id   6d2dba652112bdf94d23561bf9ebab57
#
_cell.length_a   1.000
_cell.length_b   1.000
_cell.length_c   1.000
_cell.angle_alpha   90.00
_cell.angle_beta   90.00
_cell.angle_gamma   90.00
#
_symmetry.space_group_name_H-M   'P 1'
#
loop_
_entity.id
_entity.type
_entity.pdbx_description
1 polymer ?
#
loop_
_entity_poly.entity_id
_entity_poly.type
_entity_poly.pdbx_seq_one_letter_code
_entity_poly.pdbx_strand_id
1 'polypeptide(L)'
;ALEAKYAYDFDRAKEVIDAEMTGMGAEKGADGKWQYNGAPITLIFLIRNDGDGTRLPMGDYISNQLESIGFTVDRQYKTASEIFPIWLGTAAADGQWHMYTAGYIPSGLGTLRDESANIQQSYLNTSIQAGEPHISNVSDPEFQKLGDDLAQGKYSSKQERDSMMARALELSLEDSLFVWLIDQQVYAPYNNNVQVTYDLATGPESTNVGPYNLRFKDQEGGTLKIGTNDLFTQPWNTVGGSNWVWDAGVMRATTMGSSNITGGGGLMADPYTGLPYPQRIESAELTYKEGLPIRQNLDWLTVTTAPQVDVPEDAWVDWDAKEQRFITAREKFPDGLTANVKSV
;
A
#
# COMPACT_ATOMS: atom_id res chain seq x y z
N ALA A 1 16.95 -14.75 -16.25
CA ALA A 1 18.32 -14.24 -16.04
C ALA A 1 18.45 -13.67 -14.62
N LEU A 2 17.57 -12.75 -14.18
CA LEU A 2 17.63 -12.15 -12.84
C LEU A 2 17.49 -13.19 -11.72
N GLU A 3 16.53 -14.11 -11.82
CA GLU A 3 16.36 -15.21 -10.85
C GLU A 3 17.64 -16.02 -10.63
N ALA A 4 18.36 -16.33 -11.72
CA ALA A 4 19.61 -17.06 -11.62
C ALA A 4 20.77 -16.20 -11.06
N LYS A 5 20.77 -14.88 -11.34
CA LYS A 5 21.78 -13.95 -10.83
C LYS A 5 21.67 -13.76 -9.32
N TYR A 6 20.43 -13.71 -8.80
CA TYR A 6 20.11 -13.43 -7.39
C TYR A 6 19.55 -14.64 -6.65
N ALA A 7 19.74 -15.87 -7.20
CA ALA A 7 19.40 -17.08 -6.48
C ALA A 7 20.18 -17.18 -5.16
N TYR A 8 19.56 -17.80 -4.15
CA TYR A 8 20.22 -18.05 -2.89
C TYR A 8 21.51 -18.87 -3.09
N ASP A 9 22.64 -18.32 -2.69
CA ASP A 9 23.95 -18.95 -2.72
C ASP A 9 24.76 -18.41 -1.53
N PHE A 10 24.80 -19.21 -0.48
CA PHE A 10 25.42 -18.79 0.78
C PHE A 10 26.95 -18.70 0.68
N ASP A 11 27.59 -19.61 -0.07
CA ASP A 11 29.04 -19.60 -0.22
C ASP A 11 29.49 -18.37 -1.01
N ARG A 12 28.78 -18.06 -2.09
CA ARG A 12 29.01 -16.84 -2.87
C ARG A 12 28.75 -15.57 -2.04
N ALA A 13 27.64 -15.55 -1.27
CA ALA A 13 27.36 -14.41 -0.39
C ALA A 13 28.49 -14.16 0.60
N LYS A 14 29.04 -15.22 1.18
CA LYS A 14 30.19 -15.14 2.09
C LYS A 14 31.43 -14.58 1.39
N GLU A 15 31.76 -15.07 0.19
CA GLU A 15 32.91 -14.59 -0.58
C GLU A 15 32.77 -13.10 -0.91
N VAL A 16 31.60 -12.66 -1.37
CA VAL A 16 31.34 -11.26 -1.71
C VAL A 16 31.45 -10.38 -0.46
N ILE A 17 30.83 -10.79 0.64
CA ILE A 17 30.87 -10.02 1.89
C ILE A 17 32.28 -9.96 2.43
N ASP A 18 33.05 -11.06 2.41
CA ASP A 18 34.43 -11.07 2.85
C ASP A 18 35.30 -10.09 2.00
N ALA A 19 35.07 -10.05 0.70
CA ALA A 19 35.79 -9.14 -0.20
C ALA A 19 35.42 -7.66 0.04
N GLU A 20 34.12 -7.36 0.13
CA GLU A 20 33.61 -5.99 0.33
C GLU A 20 34.03 -5.44 1.71
N MET A 21 33.82 -6.22 2.77
CA MET A 21 34.20 -5.81 4.12
C MET A 21 35.71 -5.52 4.22
N THR A 22 36.55 -6.39 3.63
CA THR A 22 37.99 -6.17 3.56
C THR A 22 38.31 -4.93 2.73
N GLY A 23 37.65 -4.73 1.59
CA GLY A 23 37.81 -3.55 0.73
C GLY A 23 37.48 -2.23 1.44
N MET A 24 36.52 -2.25 2.36
CA MET A 24 36.16 -1.11 3.22
C MET A 24 37.13 -0.90 4.40
N GLY A 25 38.09 -1.77 4.59
CA GLY A 25 39.08 -1.69 5.68
C GLY A 25 38.63 -2.37 6.97
N ALA A 26 37.59 -3.20 6.91
CA ALA A 26 37.23 -4.06 8.04
C ALA A 26 38.08 -5.31 8.09
N GLU A 27 38.29 -5.88 9.29
CA GLU A 27 39.06 -7.11 9.51
C GLU A 27 38.27 -8.04 10.46
N LYS A 28 38.60 -9.33 10.43
CA LYS A 28 38.07 -10.28 11.40
C LYS A 28 38.96 -10.36 12.62
N GLY A 29 38.38 -10.13 13.79
CA GLY A 29 39.05 -10.33 15.08
C GLY A 29 39.36 -11.79 15.36
N ALA A 30 40.03 -12.05 16.49
CA ALA A 30 40.42 -13.39 16.92
C ALA A 30 39.19 -14.33 17.15
N ASP A 31 38.05 -13.76 17.38
CA ASP A 31 36.75 -14.43 17.53
C ASP A 31 36.03 -14.70 16.20
N GLY A 32 36.63 -14.30 15.08
CA GLY A 32 36.08 -14.41 13.74
C GLY A 32 34.99 -13.37 13.41
N LYS A 33 34.79 -12.38 14.28
CA LYS A 33 33.80 -11.31 14.06
C LYS A 33 34.40 -10.13 13.33
N TRP A 34 33.58 -9.51 12.47
CA TRP A 34 33.96 -8.30 11.75
C TRP A 34 34.15 -7.12 12.69
N GLN A 35 35.24 -6.41 12.49
CA GLN A 35 35.61 -5.20 13.24
C GLN A 35 36.02 -4.10 12.26
N TYR A 36 35.77 -2.87 12.64
CA TYR A 36 36.24 -1.69 11.94
C TYR A 36 36.92 -0.75 12.93
N ASN A 37 38.18 -0.38 12.66
CA ASN A 37 39.04 0.39 13.59
C ASN A 37 39.09 -0.22 15.00
N GLY A 38 39.09 -1.54 15.10
CA GLY A 38 39.18 -2.28 16.36
C GLY A 38 37.84 -2.38 17.13
N ALA A 39 36.76 -1.84 16.61
CA ALA A 39 35.42 -1.96 17.20
C ALA A 39 34.55 -2.99 16.45
N PRO A 40 33.78 -3.83 17.16
CA PRO A 40 32.88 -4.77 16.51
C PRO A 40 31.87 -4.08 15.62
N ILE A 41 31.61 -4.64 14.43
CA ILE A 41 30.51 -4.21 13.56
C ILE A 41 29.25 -4.92 14.01
N THR A 42 28.30 -4.15 14.55
CA THR A 42 27.03 -4.66 15.05
C THR A 42 25.90 -4.23 14.15
N LEU A 43 25.13 -5.19 13.65
CA LEU A 43 23.91 -4.97 12.87
C LEU A 43 22.71 -4.94 13.82
N ILE A 44 22.02 -3.83 13.90
CA ILE A 44 20.80 -3.70 14.69
C ILE A 44 19.64 -4.19 13.83
N PHE A 45 18.98 -5.27 14.27
CA PHE A 45 17.90 -5.90 13.54
C PHE A 45 16.58 -5.79 14.31
N LEU A 46 15.66 -4.99 13.82
CA LEU A 46 14.32 -4.87 14.36
C LEU A 46 13.48 -6.07 13.90
N ILE A 47 13.19 -6.97 14.81
CA ILE A 47 12.46 -8.22 14.53
C ILE A 47 11.08 -8.12 15.18
N ARG A 48 10.04 -8.15 14.37
CA ARG A 48 8.66 -8.14 14.87
C ARG A 48 8.32 -9.44 15.57
N ASN A 49 7.71 -9.33 16.75
CA ASN A 49 7.27 -10.45 17.59
C ASN A 49 5.74 -10.51 17.76
N ASP A 50 5.01 -9.67 17.05
CA ASP A 50 3.54 -9.61 16.99
C ASP A 50 2.99 -10.07 15.63
N GLY A 51 1.69 -9.96 15.43
CA GLY A 51 1.00 -10.31 14.18
C GLY A 51 0.83 -11.82 14.04
N ASP A 52 1.16 -12.33 12.86
CA ASP A 52 0.99 -13.75 12.51
C ASP A 52 2.08 -14.68 13.08
N GLY A 53 3.07 -14.13 13.78
CA GLY A 53 4.17 -14.87 14.38
C GLY A 53 5.26 -15.36 13.40
N THR A 54 5.14 -15.10 12.10
CA THR A 54 6.07 -15.63 11.09
C THR A 54 7.40 -14.87 11.09
N ARG A 55 7.41 -13.63 11.50
CA ARG A 55 8.59 -12.75 11.43
C ARG A 55 9.64 -13.05 12.48
N LEU A 56 9.24 -13.60 13.62
CA LEU A 56 10.18 -13.99 14.67
C LEU A 56 11.16 -15.08 14.20
N PRO A 57 10.71 -16.29 13.76
CA PRO A 57 11.62 -17.30 13.27
C PRO A 57 12.39 -16.89 12.02
N MET A 58 11.81 -16.06 11.16
CA MET A 58 12.49 -15.49 10.00
C MET A 58 13.65 -14.58 10.41
N GLY A 59 13.43 -13.67 11.35
CA GLY A 59 14.45 -12.79 11.89
C GLY A 59 15.59 -13.56 12.57
N ASP A 60 15.27 -14.59 13.32
CA ASP A 60 16.25 -15.48 13.95
C ASP A 60 17.09 -16.24 12.92
N TYR A 61 16.45 -16.77 11.87
CA TYR A 61 17.14 -17.45 10.80
C TYR A 61 18.16 -16.52 10.09
N ILE A 62 17.73 -15.33 9.71
CA ILE A 62 18.59 -14.33 9.06
C ILE A 62 19.74 -13.93 9.97
N SER A 63 19.46 -13.67 11.23
CA SER A 63 20.47 -13.32 12.22
C SER A 63 21.53 -14.42 12.35
N ASN A 64 21.12 -15.68 12.42
CA ASN A 64 22.03 -16.81 12.49
C ASN A 64 22.92 -16.92 11.24
N GLN A 65 22.39 -16.64 10.04
CA GLN A 65 23.17 -16.61 8.81
C GLN A 65 24.22 -15.50 8.86
N LEU A 66 23.84 -14.28 9.25
CA LEU A 66 24.76 -13.13 9.38
C LEU A 66 25.84 -13.37 10.43
N GLU A 67 25.50 -13.95 11.55
CA GLU A 67 26.46 -14.31 12.60
C GLU A 67 27.45 -15.39 12.15
N SER A 68 27.00 -16.33 11.30
CA SER A 68 27.85 -17.39 10.76
C SER A 68 28.91 -16.87 9.76
N ILE A 69 28.70 -15.71 9.17
CA ILE A 69 29.66 -15.04 8.27
C ILE A 69 30.47 -13.94 8.97
N GLY A 70 30.29 -13.76 10.26
CA GLY A 70 31.14 -12.92 11.10
C GLY A 70 30.54 -11.63 11.60
N PHE A 71 29.29 -11.32 11.34
CA PHE A 71 28.65 -10.15 11.95
C PHE A 71 28.27 -10.41 13.41
N THR A 72 28.16 -9.32 14.18
CA THR A 72 27.43 -9.31 15.46
C THR A 72 26.04 -8.78 15.16
N VAL A 73 24.98 -9.47 15.61
CA VAL A 73 23.60 -9.04 15.38
C VAL A 73 22.93 -8.70 16.72
N ASP A 74 22.54 -7.44 16.87
CA ASP A 74 21.68 -6.99 17.96
C ASP A 74 20.20 -7.23 17.55
N ARG A 75 19.63 -8.33 18.04
CA ARG A 75 18.27 -8.74 17.74
C ARG A 75 17.29 -8.03 18.65
N GLN A 76 16.62 -7.03 18.14
CA GLN A 76 15.61 -6.28 18.89
C GLN A 76 14.20 -6.79 18.58
N TYR A 77 13.70 -7.66 19.46
CA TYR A 77 12.34 -8.20 19.36
C TYR A 77 11.34 -7.18 19.91
N LYS A 78 10.48 -6.69 19.05
CA LYS A 78 9.54 -5.60 19.35
C LYS A 78 8.22 -5.80 18.61
N THR A 79 7.16 -5.24 19.17
CA THR A 79 5.88 -5.11 18.48
C THR A 79 5.93 -4.03 17.39
N ALA A 80 4.97 -4.03 16.47
CA ALA A 80 4.86 -2.99 15.45
C ALA A 80 4.82 -1.59 16.04
N SER A 81 4.04 -1.38 17.10
CA SER A 81 3.91 -0.08 17.76
C SER A 81 5.20 0.42 18.39
N GLU A 82 6.09 -0.48 18.82
CA GLU A 82 7.42 -0.14 19.32
C GLU A 82 8.43 0.12 18.21
N ILE A 83 8.28 -0.55 17.06
CA ILE A 83 9.20 -0.43 15.92
C ILE A 83 8.92 0.83 15.11
N PHE A 84 7.65 1.16 14.86
CA PHE A 84 7.29 2.26 13.97
C PHE A 84 7.92 3.61 14.32
N PRO A 85 7.98 4.05 15.59
CA PRO A 85 8.69 5.29 15.94
C PRO A 85 10.19 5.25 15.62
N ILE A 86 10.80 4.08 15.62
CA ILE A 86 12.21 3.89 15.26
C ILE A 86 12.36 3.85 13.75
N TRP A 87 11.71 2.90 13.10
CA TRP A 87 11.85 2.66 11.68
C TRP A 87 11.35 3.82 10.81
N LEU A 88 10.16 4.36 11.08
CA LEU A 88 9.60 5.49 10.34
C LEU A 88 10.13 6.85 10.85
N GLY A 89 10.39 6.95 12.13
CA GLY A 89 10.71 8.22 12.79
C GLY A 89 12.18 8.61 12.76
N THR A 90 13.08 7.76 12.25
CA THR A 90 14.53 8.04 12.22
C THR A 90 15.11 7.83 10.82
N ALA A 91 16.10 8.64 10.46
CA ALA A 91 16.86 8.43 9.24
C ALA A 91 17.81 7.25 9.39
N ALA A 92 18.10 6.54 8.30
CA ALA A 92 19.08 5.44 8.31
C ALA A 92 20.46 5.89 8.79
N ALA A 93 20.85 7.14 8.49
CA ALA A 93 22.10 7.76 8.94
C ALA A 93 22.22 7.94 10.46
N ASP A 94 21.10 7.90 11.19
CA ASP A 94 21.11 8.01 12.66
C ASP A 94 21.61 6.73 13.33
N GLY A 95 21.75 5.63 12.59
CA GLY A 95 22.30 4.36 13.06
C GLY A 95 21.49 3.68 14.15
N GLN A 96 20.20 3.99 14.27
CA GLN A 96 19.32 3.37 15.28
C GLN A 96 18.80 2.00 14.85
N TRP A 97 18.88 1.67 13.60
CA TRP A 97 18.54 0.37 13.02
C TRP A 97 19.26 0.17 11.68
N HIS A 98 19.43 -1.08 11.28
CA HIS A 98 20.01 -1.46 9.98
C HIS A 98 19.07 -2.35 9.18
N MET A 99 18.30 -3.18 9.85
CA MET A 99 17.37 -4.11 9.21
C MET A 99 16.05 -4.18 9.97
N TYR A 100 14.98 -4.49 9.24
CA TYR A 100 13.65 -4.66 9.78
C TYR A 100 12.90 -5.79 9.06
N THR A 101 12.18 -6.65 9.81
CA THR A 101 11.30 -7.67 9.25
C THR A 101 9.98 -7.06 8.80
N ALA A 102 9.99 -6.39 7.66
CA ALA A 102 8.82 -5.79 7.07
C ALA A 102 7.88 -6.82 6.42
N GLY A 103 6.74 -6.38 5.95
CA GLY A 103 5.81 -7.16 5.14
C GLY A 103 4.96 -6.23 4.28
N TYR A 104 4.65 -6.69 3.08
CA TYR A 104 3.77 -5.99 2.17
C TYR A 104 2.61 -6.88 1.80
N ILE A 105 1.46 -6.28 1.57
CA ILE A 105 0.30 -6.94 0.99
C ILE A 105 0.17 -6.43 -0.44
N PRO A 106 -0.08 -7.31 -1.42
CA PRO A 106 -0.30 -6.89 -2.79
C PRO A 106 -1.37 -5.80 -2.89
N SER A 107 -1.23 -4.96 -3.88
CA SER A 107 -1.96 -3.69 -4.06
C SER A 107 -3.46 -3.78 -4.27
N GLY A 108 -4.06 -4.95 -4.25
CA GLY A 108 -5.53 -5.13 -4.30
C GLY A 108 -6.33 -4.38 -3.24
N LEU A 109 -5.64 -3.85 -2.23
CA LEU A 109 -6.26 -3.07 -1.15
C LEU A 109 -6.87 -1.74 -1.58
N GLY A 110 -6.47 -1.16 -2.67
CA GLY A 110 -6.92 0.17 -3.01
C GLY A 110 -6.95 0.52 -4.48
N THR A 111 -6.24 -0.20 -5.31
CA THR A 111 -6.16 0.13 -6.72
C THR A 111 -6.31 -1.11 -7.58
N LEU A 112 -7.33 -1.11 -8.39
CA LEU A 112 -7.48 -2.03 -9.51
C LEU A 112 -6.61 -1.59 -10.69
N ARG A 113 -5.53 -0.87 -10.42
CA ARG A 113 -4.58 -0.40 -11.43
C ARG A 113 -3.61 -1.50 -11.77
N ASP A 114 -2.95 -1.38 -12.91
CA ASP A 114 -1.85 -2.25 -13.26
C ASP A 114 -0.66 -2.06 -12.30
N GLU A 115 0.27 -3.00 -12.30
CA GLU A 115 1.37 -3.06 -11.34
C GLU A 115 2.47 -2.01 -11.59
N SER A 116 2.32 -1.11 -12.58
CA SER A 116 3.34 -0.11 -12.92
C SER A 116 3.66 0.82 -11.75
N ALA A 117 2.67 1.18 -10.95
CA ALA A 117 2.86 2.03 -9.78
C ALA A 117 3.59 1.32 -8.62
N ASN A 118 3.68 -0.01 -8.62
CA ASN A 118 4.30 -0.77 -7.54
C ASN A 118 5.79 -0.52 -7.41
N ILE A 119 6.49 -0.18 -8.48
CA ILE A 119 7.91 0.18 -8.41
C ILE A 119 8.10 1.34 -7.44
N GLN A 120 7.31 2.40 -7.58
CA GLN A 120 7.38 3.56 -6.69
C GLN A 120 6.92 3.23 -5.28
N GLN A 121 5.82 2.47 -5.14
CA GLN A 121 5.22 2.20 -3.84
C GLN A 121 5.98 1.16 -3.02
N SER A 122 6.35 0.04 -3.64
CA SER A 122 6.82 -1.13 -2.92
C SER A 122 8.33 -1.32 -2.99
N TYR A 123 9.01 -0.79 -4.01
CA TYR A 123 10.45 -0.96 -4.16
C TYR A 123 11.25 0.30 -3.82
N LEU A 124 10.73 1.47 -4.13
CA LEU A 124 11.34 2.75 -3.74
C LEU A 124 10.78 3.31 -2.43
N ASN A 125 9.60 2.85 -2.02
CA ASN A 125 8.88 3.27 -0.80
C ASN A 125 8.61 4.79 -0.71
N THR A 126 8.63 5.48 -1.84
CA THR A 126 8.57 6.95 -1.88
C THR A 126 7.16 7.52 -1.83
N SER A 127 6.16 6.76 -2.29
CA SER A 127 4.77 7.24 -2.38
C SER A 127 3.92 6.92 -1.15
N ILE A 128 4.25 5.84 -0.42
CA ILE A 128 3.45 5.41 0.73
C ILE A 128 3.74 6.28 1.94
N GLN A 129 4.98 6.74 2.09
CA GLN A 129 5.49 7.38 3.29
C GLN A 129 6.31 8.62 2.98
N ALA A 130 5.91 9.36 1.96
CA ALA A 130 6.56 10.61 1.59
C ALA A 130 6.64 11.57 2.79
N GLY A 131 7.87 12.00 3.10
CA GLY A 131 8.15 12.86 4.25
C GLY A 131 8.63 12.13 5.51
N GLU A 132 8.63 10.82 5.54
CA GLU A 132 9.19 10.06 6.65
C GLU A 132 10.73 10.01 6.58
N PRO A 133 11.45 10.16 7.70
CA PRO A 133 12.91 10.23 7.71
C PRO A 133 13.64 9.04 7.08
N HIS A 134 13.09 7.83 7.20
CA HIS A 134 13.71 6.61 6.65
C HIS A 134 13.79 6.59 5.12
N ILE A 135 12.98 7.41 4.43
CA ILE A 135 12.99 7.56 2.96
C ILE A 135 14.14 8.47 2.48
N SER A 136 14.90 9.04 3.38
CA SER A 136 16.07 9.87 3.02
C SER A 136 17.20 9.08 2.34
N ASN A 137 17.07 7.75 2.25
CA ASN A 137 17.98 6.94 1.46
C ASN A 137 17.78 7.26 -0.04
N VAL A 138 18.85 7.72 -0.69
CA VAL A 138 18.81 8.10 -2.11
C VAL A 138 19.15 6.86 -2.92
N SER A 139 18.15 6.27 -3.56
CA SER A 139 18.35 5.22 -4.55
C SER A 139 19.02 5.78 -5.82
N ASP A 140 19.42 4.86 -6.69
CA ASP A 140 19.94 5.22 -8.01
C ASP A 140 18.97 6.16 -8.76
N PRO A 141 19.43 7.29 -9.33
CA PRO A 141 18.57 8.25 -10.03
C PRO A 141 17.83 7.65 -11.24
N GLU A 142 18.39 6.66 -11.92
CA GLU A 142 17.69 5.94 -13.00
C GLU A 142 16.52 5.15 -12.42
N PHE A 143 16.71 4.49 -11.29
CA PHE A 143 15.67 3.72 -10.63
C PHE A 143 14.51 4.61 -10.16
N GLN A 144 14.81 5.75 -9.54
CA GLN A 144 13.78 6.71 -9.13
C GLN A 144 12.99 7.21 -10.34
N LYS A 145 13.69 7.61 -11.40
CA LYS A 145 13.05 8.09 -12.62
C LYS A 145 12.14 7.04 -13.25
N LEU A 146 12.57 5.79 -13.31
CA LEU A 146 11.75 4.68 -13.82
C LEU A 146 10.49 4.46 -12.96
N GLY A 147 10.62 4.51 -11.64
CA GLY A 147 9.48 4.40 -10.73
C GLY A 147 8.46 5.51 -10.95
N ASP A 148 8.92 6.75 -11.06
CA ASP A 148 8.06 7.91 -11.31
C ASP A 148 7.38 7.85 -12.68
N ASP A 149 8.12 7.50 -13.72
CA ASP A 149 7.59 7.41 -15.08
C ASP A 149 6.57 6.28 -15.23
N LEU A 150 6.82 5.13 -14.59
CA LEU A 150 5.87 4.01 -14.53
C LEU A 150 4.59 4.40 -13.76
N ALA A 151 4.73 5.04 -12.60
CA ALA A 151 3.60 5.48 -11.80
C ALA A 151 2.73 6.54 -12.50
N GLN A 152 3.36 7.37 -13.33
CA GLN A 152 2.69 8.42 -14.11
C GLN A 152 2.21 7.94 -15.49
N GLY A 153 2.42 6.66 -15.84
CA GLY A 153 2.01 6.11 -17.14
C GLY A 153 2.76 6.70 -18.33
N LYS A 154 4.00 7.13 -18.15
CA LYS A 154 4.84 7.72 -19.21
C LYS A 154 5.47 6.65 -20.11
N TYR A 155 4.64 5.89 -20.75
CA TYR A 155 5.03 4.91 -21.76
C TYR A 155 3.99 4.89 -22.88
N SER A 156 4.41 4.63 -24.09
CA SER A 156 3.56 4.66 -25.29
C SER A 156 3.06 3.29 -25.72
N SER A 157 3.61 2.22 -25.16
CA SER A 157 3.25 0.84 -25.51
C SER A 157 3.46 -0.11 -24.35
N LYS A 158 2.78 -1.27 -24.39
CA LYS A 158 3.01 -2.36 -23.44
C LYS A 158 4.46 -2.83 -23.45
N GLN A 159 5.09 -2.91 -24.62
CA GLN A 159 6.49 -3.35 -24.72
C GLN A 159 7.45 -2.38 -24.04
N GLU A 160 7.24 -1.08 -24.20
CA GLU A 160 8.02 -0.05 -23.49
C GLU A 160 7.84 -0.17 -21.99
N ARG A 161 6.59 -0.25 -21.50
CA ARG A 161 6.28 -0.48 -20.11
C ARG A 161 6.98 -1.72 -19.55
N ASP A 162 6.88 -2.86 -20.24
CA ASP A 162 7.48 -4.11 -19.79
C ASP A 162 9.03 -4.00 -19.73
N SER A 163 9.64 -3.27 -20.65
CA SER A 163 11.07 -2.99 -20.63
C SER A 163 11.47 -2.10 -19.45
N MET A 164 10.69 -1.06 -19.17
CA MET A 164 10.92 -0.18 -18.02
C MET A 164 10.76 -0.96 -16.70
N MET A 165 9.73 -1.81 -16.58
CA MET A 165 9.53 -2.68 -15.42
C MET A 165 10.70 -3.63 -15.20
N ALA A 166 11.17 -4.30 -16.26
CA ALA A 166 12.29 -5.22 -16.18
C ALA A 166 13.58 -4.52 -15.70
N ARG A 167 13.84 -3.31 -16.21
CA ARG A 167 15.00 -2.52 -15.80
C ARG A 167 14.86 -2.03 -14.35
N ALA A 168 13.68 -1.56 -13.97
CA ALA A 168 13.43 -1.13 -12.59
C ALA A 168 13.59 -2.28 -11.58
N LEU A 169 13.13 -3.49 -11.93
CA LEU A 169 13.33 -4.68 -11.09
C LEU A 169 14.81 -5.06 -10.98
N GLU A 170 15.59 -4.95 -12.04
CA GLU A 170 17.04 -5.17 -11.97
C GLU A 170 17.71 -4.20 -11.01
N LEU A 171 17.40 -2.90 -11.15
CA LEU A 171 17.96 -1.86 -10.28
C LEU A 171 17.50 -2.03 -8.81
N SER A 172 16.26 -2.47 -8.57
CA SER A 172 15.80 -2.73 -7.20
C SER A 172 16.58 -3.85 -6.50
N LEU A 173 16.98 -4.88 -7.25
CA LEU A 173 17.82 -5.96 -6.73
C LEU A 173 19.27 -5.52 -6.49
N GLU A 174 19.77 -4.58 -7.29
CA GLU A 174 21.10 -3.98 -7.11
C GLU A 174 21.12 -3.01 -5.92
N ASP A 175 20.08 -2.18 -5.76
CA ASP A 175 19.91 -1.25 -4.64
C ASP A 175 19.67 -1.97 -3.30
N SER A 176 19.01 -3.13 -3.35
CA SER A 176 18.74 -4.02 -2.21
C SER A 176 18.11 -3.34 -0.99
N LEU A 177 17.36 -2.26 -1.17
CA LEU A 177 16.60 -1.62 -0.09
C LEU A 177 15.60 -2.61 0.51
N PHE A 178 14.99 -3.45 -0.32
CA PHE A 178 14.13 -4.55 0.07
C PHE A 178 14.68 -5.88 -0.44
N VAL A 179 14.76 -6.85 0.45
CA VAL A 179 15.08 -8.24 0.11
C VAL A 179 13.81 -9.06 0.27
N TRP A 180 13.23 -9.47 -0.85
CA TRP A 180 11.99 -10.28 -0.89
C TRP A 180 12.33 -11.73 -0.58
N LEU A 181 11.81 -12.24 0.52
CA LEU A 181 12.19 -13.54 1.06
C LEU A 181 11.13 -14.60 0.84
N ILE A 182 9.87 -14.28 1.05
CA ILE A 182 8.77 -15.24 1.09
C ILE A 182 7.50 -14.57 0.57
N ASP A 183 6.79 -15.28 -0.31
CA ASP A 183 5.37 -15.04 -0.59
C ASP A 183 4.53 -15.84 0.39
N GLN A 184 3.88 -15.16 1.32
CA GLN A 184 3.06 -15.80 2.33
C GLN A 184 1.69 -16.18 1.77
N GLN A 185 1.22 -17.39 2.15
CA GLN A 185 -0.17 -17.77 1.92
C GLN A 185 -0.98 -17.48 3.17
N VAL A 186 -2.04 -16.69 3.01
CA VAL A 186 -2.98 -16.37 4.09
C VAL A 186 -4.22 -17.24 3.96
N TYR A 187 -4.66 -17.80 5.07
CA TYR A 187 -5.89 -18.58 5.15
C TYR A 187 -6.96 -17.73 5.85
N ALA A 188 -8.08 -17.53 5.18
CA ALA A 188 -9.24 -16.86 5.73
C ALA A 188 -10.37 -17.90 5.94
N PRO A 189 -10.38 -18.67 7.03
CA PRO A 189 -11.43 -19.66 7.29
C PRO A 189 -12.76 -18.96 7.60
N TYR A 190 -13.83 -19.44 7.00
CA TYR A 190 -15.18 -18.93 7.26
C TYR A 190 -16.19 -20.07 7.36
N ASN A 191 -17.28 -19.80 8.08
CA ASN A 191 -18.34 -20.78 8.25
C ASN A 191 -19.03 -21.05 6.90
N ASN A 192 -19.34 -22.32 6.62
CA ASN A 192 -20.01 -22.73 5.39
C ASN A 192 -21.36 -22.05 5.14
N ASN A 193 -21.99 -21.52 6.18
CA ASN A 193 -23.23 -20.76 6.10
C ASN A 193 -23.04 -19.30 5.67
N VAL A 194 -21.80 -18.83 5.60
CA VAL A 194 -21.48 -17.46 5.17
C VAL A 194 -21.07 -17.47 3.71
N GLN A 195 -21.61 -16.53 2.97
CA GLN A 195 -21.15 -16.18 1.63
C GLN A 195 -20.20 -15.01 1.73
N VAL A 196 -19.00 -15.17 1.18
CA VAL A 196 -17.98 -14.12 1.12
C VAL A 196 -17.64 -13.80 -0.33
N THR A 197 -17.33 -12.55 -0.58
CA THR A 197 -16.71 -12.09 -1.82
C THR A 197 -15.26 -11.75 -1.53
N TYR A 198 -14.36 -12.12 -2.41
CA TYR A 198 -12.94 -11.85 -2.22
C TYR A 198 -12.28 -11.46 -3.54
N ASP A 199 -11.24 -10.70 -3.41
CA ASP A 199 -10.32 -10.37 -4.47
C ASP A 199 -9.42 -11.55 -4.78
N LEU A 200 -9.14 -11.82 -6.06
CA LEU A 200 -8.32 -12.97 -6.47
C LEU A 200 -6.85 -12.85 -6.02
N ALA A 201 -6.37 -11.63 -5.86
CA ALA A 201 -4.98 -11.39 -5.46
C ALA A 201 -4.81 -11.32 -3.95
N THR A 202 -5.80 -10.78 -3.22
CA THR A 202 -5.64 -10.38 -1.81
C THR A 202 -6.61 -11.06 -0.84
N GLY A 203 -7.51 -11.89 -1.36
CA GLY A 203 -8.47 -12.63 -0.53
C GLY A 203 -9.60 -11.77 0.06
N PRO A 204 -10.38 -12.33 1.01
CA PRO A 204 -11.56 -11.65 1.54
C PRO A 204 -11.23 -10.48 2.47
N GLU A 205 -10.10 -10.50 3.16
CA GLU A 205 -9.73 -9.46 4.13
C GLU A 205 -9.33 -8.15 3.48
N SER A 206 -8.84 -8.21 2.26
CA SER A 206 -8.26 -7.07 1.55
C SER A 206 -9.16 -6.49 0.47
N THR A 207 -10.32 -7.10 0.23
CA THR A 207 -11.24 -6.57 -0.78
C THR A 207 -12.04 -5.39 -0.26
N ASN A 208 -12.12 -4.33 -1.07
CA ASN A 208 -12.91 -3.14 -0.75
C ASN A 208 -14.43 -3.43 -0.68
N VAL A 209 -14.89 -4.47 -1.37
CA VAL A 209 -16.31 -4.84 -1.41
C VAL A 209 -16.70 -5.88 -0.37
N GLY A 210 -15.72 -6.48 0.33
CA GLY A 210 -15.96 -7.57 1.28
C GLY A 210 -17.03 -7.27 2.32
N PRO A 211 -16.93 -6.18 3.10
CA PRO A 211 -17.90 -5.87 4.16
C PRO A 211 -19.34 -5.74 3.66
N TYR A 212 -19.52 -5.29 2.42
CA TYR A 212 -20.85 -5.07 1.83
C TYR A 212 -21.47 -6.31 1.21
N ASN A 213 -20.68 -7.34 0.95
CA ASN A 213 -21.10 -8.57 0.28
C ASN A 213 -21.20 -9.78 1.20
N LEU A 214 -20.92 -9.60 2.49
CA LEU A 214 -21.11 -10.65 3.48
C LEU A 214 -22.59 -10.97 3.65
N ARG A 215 -22.96 -12.26 3.54
CA ARG A 215 -24.34 -12.74 3.64
C ARG A 215 -24.37 -14.08 4.35
N PHE A 216 -25.42 -14.31 5.13
CA PHE A 216 -25.80 -15.66 5.47
C PHE A 216 -26.55 -16.29 4.29
N LYS A 217 -26.38 -17.59 4.08
CA LYS A 217 -27.01 -18.31 2.96
C LYS A 217 -28.48 -18.64 3.22
N ASP A 218 -28.87 -18.70 4.48
CA ASP A 218 -30.16 -19.21 4.95
C ASP A 218 -31.03 -18.15 5.67
N GLN A 219 -30.53 -16.93 5.82
CA GLN A 219 -31.28 -15.85 6.47
C GLN A 219 -30.89 -14.48 5.96
N GLU A 220 -31.80 -13.52 6.06
CA GLU A 220 -31.53 -12.12 5.87
C GLU A 220 -31.15 -11.46 7.21
N GLY A 221 -30.17 -10.58 7.18
CA GLY A 221 -29.70 -9.87 8.37
C GLY A 221 -28.99 -10.79 9.37
N GLY A 222 -28.91 -10.34 10.62
CA GLY A 222 -28.24 -11.05 11.71
C GLY A 222 -26.91 -10.43 12.11
N THR A 223 -26.15 -11.16 12.93
CA THR A 223 -24.84 -10.71 13.43
C THR A 223 -23.76 -11.66 12.96
N LEU A 224 -22.82 -11.16 12.17
CA LEU A 224 -21.61 -11.89 11.79
C LEU A 224 -20.47 -11.52 12.74
N LYS A 225 -19.83 -12.53 13.32
CA LYS A 225 -18.62 -12.34 14.12
C LYS A 225 -17.40 -12.58 13.24
N ILE A 226 -16.53 -11.57 13.13
CA ILE A 226 -15.29 -11.62 12.39
C ILE A 226 -14.14 -11.64 13.39
N GLY A 227 -13.31 -12.70 13.33
CA GLY A 227 -12.06 -12.75 14.08
C GLY A 227 -10.95 -12.05 13.29
N THR A 228 -10.05 -11.38 13.98
CA THR A 228 -8.85 -10.78 13.41
C THR A 228 -7.67 -11.02 14.33
N ASN A 229 -6.46 -11.07 13.77
CA ASN A 229 -5.27 -11.39 14.54
C ASN A 229 -4.92 -10.29 15.53
N ASP A 230 -4.97 -9.04 15.09
CA ASP A 230 -4.68 -7.86 15.88
C ASP A 230 -5.61 -6.73 15.50
N LEU A 231 -5.96 -5.88 16.46
CA LEU A 231 -6.72 -4.65 16.23
C LEU A 231 -6.03 -3.48 16.89
N PHE A 232 -6.06 -2.33 16.21
CA PHE A 232 -5.62 -1.05 16.75
C PHE A 232 -4.17 -1.06 17.25
N THR A 233 -3.28 -1.61 16.44
CA THR A 233 -1.84 -1.60 16.70
C THR A 233 -1.24 -0.19 16.68
N GLN A 234 -1.97 0.77 16.13
CA GLN A 234 -1.66 2.19 16.14
C GLN A 234 -2.84 2.98 16.71
N PRO A 235 -2.59 4.16 17.29
CA PRO A 235 -3.68 5.08 17.64
C PRO A 235 -4.52 5.38 16.40
N TRP A 236 -5.78 4.98 16.45
CA TRP A 236 -6.70 5.17 15.33
C TRP A 236 -7.29 6.57 15.33
N ASN A 237 -7.33 7.19 14.16
CA ASN A 237 -8.15 8.36 13.91
C ASN A 237 -8.74 8.31 12.50
N THR A 238 -9.92 8.88 12.33
CA THR A 238 -10.67 8.85 11.07
C THR A 238 -10.04 9.68 9.96
N VAL A 239 -9.14 10.60 10.28
CA VAL A 239 -8.48 11.48 9.31
C VAL A 239 -7.15 10.89 8.85
N GLY A 240 -6.32 10.44 9.79
CA GLY A 240 -5.01 9.87 9.50
C GLY A 240 -5.05 8.41 9.01
N GLY A 241 -6.16 7.71 9.28
CA GLY A 241 -6.29 6.30 8.95
C GLY A 241 -5.38 5.40 9.76
N SER A 242 -5.04 4.25 9.21
CA SER A 242 -4.09 3.29 9.75
C SER A 242 -3.32 2.62 8.61
N ASN A 243 -2.02 2.44 8.80
CA ASN A 243 -1.18 1.67 7.89
C ASN A 243 -1.25 0.16 8.18
N TRP A 244 -2.15 -0.27 9.05
CA TRP A 244 -2.31 -1.65 9.44
C TRP A 244 -3.46 -2.31 8.69
N VAL A 245 -3.18 -3.36 7.94
CA VAL A 245 -4.16 -3.97 7.03
C VAL A 245 -5.40 -4.50 7.75
N TRP A 246 -5.26 -5.07 8.93
CA TRP A 246 -6.40 -5.58 9.71
C TRP A 246 -7.29 -4.46 10.24
N ASP A 247 -6.68 -3.35 10.69
CA ASP A 247 -7.43 -2.14 11.07
C ASP A 247 -8.17 -1.56 9.86
N ALA A 248 -7.50 -1.50 8.70
CA ALA A 248 -8.11 -1.04 7.46
C ALA A 248 -9.33 -1.89 7.06
N GLY A 249 -9.28 -3.20 7.29
CA GLY A 249 -10.42 -4.10 7.04
C GLY A 249 -11.67 -3.74 7.85
N VAL A 250 -11.50 -3.36 9.12
CA VAL A 250 -12.60 -2.87 9.98
C VAL A 250 -13.05 -1.48 9.56
N MET A 251 -12.11 -0.60 9.27
CA MET A 251 -12.38 0.80 8.94
C MET A 251 -13.11 0.97 7.60
N ARG A 252 -12.89 0.09 6.63
CA ARG A 252 -13.56 0.12 5.32
C ARG A 252 -15.07 0.17 5.39
N ALA A 253 -15.65 -0.46 6.38
CA ALA A 253 -17.11 -0.44 6.57
C ALA A 253 -17.63 0.81 7.28
N THR A 254 -16.76 1.63 7.88
CA THR A 254 -17.17 2.69 8.80
C THR A 254 -16.63 4.07 8.44
N THR A 255 -15.61 4.17 7.61
CA THR A 255 -14.97 5.45 7.30
C THR A 255 -15.13 5.84 5.85
N MET A 256 -15.32 7.12 5.61
CA MET A 256 -15.25 7.74 4.30
C MET A 256 -13.82 8.21 4.07
N GLY A 257 -13.00 7.41 3.45
CA GLY A 257 -11.63 7.78 3.12
C GLY A 257 -11.26 7.30 1.73
N SER A 258 -10.55 8.11 1.00
CA SER A 258 -10.07 7.80 -0.36
C SER A 258 -8.66 7.25 -0.37
N SER A 259 -8.04 6.97 0.78
CA SER A 259 -6.68 6.48 0.78
C SER A 259 -6.64 5.00 0.38
N ASN A 260 -5.67 4.66 -0.42
CA ASN A 260 -5.46 3.31 -0.96
C ASN A 260 -5.29 2.23 0.11
N ILE A 261 -4.91 2.61 1.32
CA ILE A 261 -4.66 1.70 2.44
C ILE A 261 -5.84 1.67 3.41
N THR A 262 -6.52 2.79 3.58
CA THR A 262 -7.57 2.93 4.60
C THR A 262 -8.98 2.72 4.08
N GLY A 263 -9.17 2.50 2.79
CA GLY A 263 -10.42 2.22 2.10
C GLY A 263 -11.63 2.89 2.75
N GLY A 264 -12.19 3.92 2.15
CA GLY A 264 -13.29 4.63 2.76
C GLY A 264 -14.59 3.84 2.70
N GLY A 265 -15.23 3.67 3.83
CA GLY A 265 -16.60 3.19 3.86
C GLY A 265 -17.50 4.09 3.03
N GLY A 266 -18.30 3.52 2.15
CA GLY A 266 -19.23 4.23 1.31
C GLY A 266 -18.72 4.69 -0.05
N LEU A 267 -17.40 4.77 -0.25
CA LEU A 267 -16.80 5.12 -1.55
C LEU A 267 -15.84 4.04 -2.03
N MET A 268 -15.88 3.74 -3.31
CA MET A 268 -14.91 2.90 -4.03
C MET A 268 -14.18 3.72 -5.08
N ALA A 269 -12.95 3.34 -5.37
CA ALA A 269 -12.26 3.87 -6.54
C ALA A 269 -12.76 3.16 -7.81
N ASP A 270 -13.15 3.92 -8.80
CA ASP A 270 -13.43 3.40 -10.13
C ASP A 270 -12.16 2.81 -10.73
N PRO A 271 -12.20 1.56 -11.23
CA PRO A 271 -10.99 0.87 -11.71
C PRO A 271 -10.36 1.51 -12.96
N TYR A 272 -11.12 2.30 -13.70
CA TYR A 272 -10.64 2.93 -14.93
C TYR A 272 -10.17 4.36 -14.72
N THR A 273 -10.89 5.11 -13.90
CA THR A 273 -10.62 6.54 -13.70
C THR A 273 -9.88 6.83 -12.39
N GLY A 274 -9.94 5.92 -11.43
CA GLY A 274 -9.42 6.11 -10.08
C GLY A 274 -10.22 7.12 -9.24
N LEU A 275 -11.33 7.63 -9.75
CA LEU A 275 -12.19 8.57 -9.04
C LEU A 275 -13.08 7.82 -8.03
N PRO A 276 -13.35 8.40 -6.86
CA PRO A 276 -14.25 7.80 -5.90
C PRO A 276 -15.71 7.84 -6.41
N TYR A 277 -16.42 6.74 -6.21
CA TYR A 277 -17.85 6.67 -6.44
C TYR A 277 -18.55 5.97 -5.25
N PRO A 278 -19.83 6.26 -4.98
CA PRO A 278 -20.55 5.65 -3.87
C PRO A 278 -20.77 4.15 -4.10
N GLN A 279 -20.57 3.36 -3.07
CA GLN A 279 -20.79 1.90 -3.10
C GLN A 279 -22.26 1.52 -3.02
N ARG A 280 -23.06 2.37 -2.40
CA ARG A 280 -24.51 2.22 -2.27
C ARG A 280 -25.19 3.58 -2.39
N ILE A 281 -26.24 3.62 -3.18
CA ILE A 281 -27.15 4.77 -3.28
C ILE A 281 -28.51 4.28 -2.82
N GLU A 282 -29.05 4.87 -1.77
CA GLU A 282 -30.37 4.50 -1.26
C GLU A 282 -31.49 5.27 -1.97
N SER A 283 -31.23 6.52 -2.33
CA SER A 283 -32.11 7.33 -3.15
C SER A 283 -31.34 8.34 -3.97
N ALA A 284 -31.87 8.70 -5.12
CA ALA A 284 -31.31 9.76 -5.94
C ALA A 284 -32.39 10.54 -6.68
N GLU A 285 -32.13 11.82 -6.88
CA GLU A 285 -32.93 12.70 -7.74
C GLU A 285 -32.03 13.12 -8.92
N LEU A 286 -32.45 12.78 -10.13
CA LEU A 286 -31.81 13.21 -11.36
C LEU A 286 -32.66 14.24 -12.06
N THR A 287 -32.17 15.46 -12.19
CA THR A 287 -32.73 16.48 -13.08
C THR A 287 -31.85 16.61 -14.31
N TYR A 288 -32.40 16.43 -15.47
CA TYR A 288 -31.65 16.54 -16.72
C TYR A 288 -32.35 17.40 -17.77
N LYS A 289 -31.57 17.91 -18.69
CA LYS A 289 -32.07 18.78 -19.76
C LYS A 289 -32.98 17.99 -20.73
N GLU A 290 -34.09 18.58 -21.09
CA GLU A 290 -35.03 18.00 -22.06
C GLU A 290 -34.34 17.60 -23.37
N GLY A 291 -34.80 16.51 -23.96
CA GLY A 291 -34.28 15.99 -25.22
C GLY A 291 -33.13 14.97 -25.08
N LEU A 292 -32.60 14.70 -23.88
CA LEU A 292 -31.63 13.64 -23.67
C LEU A 292 -32.31 12.25 -23.58
N PRO A 293 -31.68 11.18 -24.10
CA PRO A 293 -32.27 9.83 -24.13
C PRO A 293 -32.09 9.09 -22.81
N ILE A 294 -32.46 9.73 -21.68
CA ILE A 294 -32.37 9.14 -20.35
C ILE A 294 -33.68 8.48 -20.00
N ARG A 295 -33.63 7.26 -19.46
CA ARG A 295 -34.78 6.49 -19.05
C ARG A 295 -34.74 6.19 -17.55
N GLN A 296 -35.86 6.36 -16.87
CA GLN A 296 -36.05 5.90 -15.50
C GLN A 296 -36.51 4.45 -15.50
N ASN A 297 -35.85 3.61 -14.74
CA ASN A 297 -36.22 2.21 -14.55
C ASN A 297 -35.79 1.65 -13.17
N LEU A 298 -35.55 2.51 -12.19
CA LEU A 298 -35.05 2.12 -10.87
C LEU A 298 -35.93 2.74 -9.77
N ASP A 299 -36.29 1.95 -8.78
CA ASP A 299 -37.23 2.38 -7.70
C ASP A 299 -36.61 3.45 -6.80
N TRP A 300 -35.30 3.48 -6.70
CA TRP A 300 -34.53 4.44 -5.88
C TRP A 300 -34.23 5.77 -6.62
N LEU A 301 -34.52 5.86 -7.91
CA LEU A 301 -34.18 7.01 -8.75
C LEU A 301 -35.43 7.79 -9.18
N THR A 302 -35.55 9.02 -8.72
CA THR A 302 -36.56 9.98 -9.21
C THR A 302 -35.94 10.79 -10.37
N VAL A 303 -36.58 10.77 -11.51
CA VAL A 303 -36.10 11.47 -12.72
C VAL A 303 -37.03 12.63 -13.07
N THR A 304 -36.48 13.81 -13.27
CA THR A 304 -37.18 15.02 -13.68
C THR A 304 -36.45 15.64 -14.89
N THR A 305 -37.22 16.18 -15.84
CA THR A 305 -36.70 16.96 -16.96
C THR A 305 -36.95 18.44 -16.76
N ALA A 306 -36.02 19.26 -17.23
CA ALA A 306 -36.11 20.70 -17.22
C ALA A 306 -35.54 21.30 -18.53
N PRO A 307 -36.12 22.40 -19.02
CA PRO A 307 -35.51 23.11 -20.18
C PRO A 307 -34.08 23.57 -19.91
N GLN A 308 -33.81 23.91 -18.67
CA GLN A 308 -32.47 24.29 -18.17
C GLN A 308 -32.26 23.62 -16.80
N VAL A 309 -31.06 23.09 -16.59
CA VAL A 309 -30.65 22.51 -15.30
C VAL A 309 -29.78 23.54 -14.59
N ASP A 310 -30.25 23.99 -13.45
CA ASP A 310 -29.54 24.99 -12.64
C ASP A 310 -28.27 24.42 -12.02
N VAL A 311 -27.29 25.31 -11.89
CA VAL A 311 -26.04 25.00 -11.19
C VAL A 311 -26.25 25.24 -9.69
N PRO A 312 -26.07 24.24 -8.83
CA PRO A 312 -26.13 24.41 -7.38
C PRO A 312 -25.14 25.49 -6.89
N GLU A 313 -25.56 26.27 -5.88
CA GLU A 313 -24.71 27.37 -5.36
C GLU A 313 -23.50 26.87 -4.56
N ASP A 314 -23.65 25.69 -3.96
CA ASP A 314 -22.67 25.04 -3.07
C ASP A 314 -21.84 23.95 -3.76
N ALA A 315 -21.97 23.78 -5.08
CA ALA A 315 -21.23 22.78 -5.83
C ALA A 315 -19.86 23.29 -6.28
N TRP A 316 -18.83 22.50 -6.01
CA TRP A 316 -17.44 22.74 -6.45
C TRP A 316 -17.07 21.69 -7.49
N VAL A 317 -16.24 22.08 -8.46
CA VAL A 317 -15.87 21.21 -9.57
C VAL A 317 -14.38 21.15 -9.85
N ASP A 318 -13.59 22.07 -9.27
CA ASP A 318 -12.17 22.14 -9.55
C ASP A 318 -11.41 22.88 -8.44
N TRP A 319 -10.10 22.86 -8.51
CA TRP A 319 -9.18 23.57 -7.60
C TRP A 319 -8.26 24.49 -8.39
N ASP A 320 -8.28 25.78 -8.05
CA ASP A 320 -7.32 26.75 -8.56
C ASP A 320 -6.08 26.76 -7.67
N ALA A 321 -5.02 26.09 -8.13
CA ALA A 321 -3.78 25.97 -7.37
C ALA A 321 -3.03 27.29 -7.21
N LYS A 322 -3.23 28.25 -8.13
CA LYS A 322 -2.59 29.56 -8.09
C LYS A 322 -3.26 30.45 -7.04
N GLU A 323 -4.58 30.49 -7.07
CA GLU A 323 -5.36 31.33 -6.17
C GLU A 323 -5.72 30.62 -4.85
N GLN A 324 -5.31 29.34 -4.69
CA GLN A 324 -5.53 28.50 -3.52
C GLN A 324 -7.00 28.44 -3.08
N ARG A 325 -7.91 28.26 -4.04
CA ARG A 325 -9.36 28.20 -3.81
C ARG A 325 -10.06 27.18 -4.67
N PHE A 326 -11.22 26.75 -4.22
CA PHE A 326 -12.10 25.94 -5.03
C PHE A 326 -12.79 26.80 -6.11
N ILE A 327 -12.91 26.21 -7.30
CA ILE A 327 -13.71 26.76 -8.40
C ILE A 327 -15.11 26.19 -8.28
N THR A 328 -16.11 27.07 -8.21
CA THR A 328 -17.51 26.62 -8.13
C THR A 328 -18.00 26.10 -9.48
N ALA A 329 -19.01 25.22 -9.43
CA ALA A 329 -19.63 24.72 -10.63
C ALA A 329 -20.25 25.88 -11.46
N ARG A 330 -20.75 26.91 -10.81
CA ARG A 330 -21.32 28.10 -11.46
C ARG A 330 -20.28 28.92 -12.24
N GLU A 331 -19.06 29.04 -11.71
CA GLU A 331 -17.96 29.71 -12.44
C GLU A 331 -17.57 28.92 -13.69
N LYS A 332 -17.57 27.59 -13.61
CA LYS A 332 -17.14 26.70 -14.70
C LYS A 332 -18.25 26.48 -15.75
N PHE A 333 -19.49 26.47 -15.32
CA PHE A 333 -20.68 26.21 -16.16
C PHE A 333 -21.70 27.32 -16.06
N PRO A 334 -21.40 28.54 -16.50
CA PRO A 334 -22.29 29.71 -16.36
C PRO A 334 -23.62 29.54 -17.12
N ASP A 335 -23.64 28.72 -18.16
CA ASP A 335 -24.83 28.48 -19.00
C ASP A 335 -25.72 27.35 -18.47
N GLY A 336 -25.41 26.80 -17.29
CA GLY A 336 -26.13 25.69 -16.69
C GLY A 336 -25.50 24.33 -16.97
N LEU A 337 -26.08 23.30 -16.36
CA LEU A 337 -25.65 21.92 -16.49
C LEU A 337 -26.50 21.14 -17.52
N THR A 338 -25.97 20.03 -17.99
CA THR A 338 -26.72 19.04 -18.78
C THR A 338 -27.59 18.17 -17.88
N ALA A 339 -27.09 17.84 -16.70
CA ALA A 339 -27.78 17.08 -15.67
C ALA A 339 -27.25 17.43 -14.29
N ASN A 340 -28.08 17.24 -13.26
CA ASN A 340 -27.70 17.35 -11.87
C ASN A 340 -28.25 16.13 -11.11
N VAL A 341 -27.43 15.51 -10.27
CA VAL A 341 -27.79 14.37 -9.44
C VAL A 341 -27.60 14.74 -7.98
N LYS A 342 -28.63 14.48 -7.18
CA LYS A 342 -28.55 14.45 -5.72
C LYS A 342 -28.75 13.02 -5.27
N SER A 343 -27.90 12.51 -4.40
CA SER A 343 -27.98 11.14 -3.90
C SER A 343 -27.80 11.08 -2.39
N VAL A 344 -28.39 10.06 -1.80
CA VAL A 344 -28.22 9.69 -0.40
C VAL A 344 -27.74 8.25 -0.31
#